data_cdd492bece6327366295d6bc7871e08d
#
_entry.id   cdd492bece6327366295d6bc7871e08d
#
_cell.length_a   1.000
_cell.length_b   1.000
_cell.length_c   1.000
_cell.angle_alpha   90.00
_cell.angle_beta   90.00
_cell.angle_gamma   90.00
#
_symmetry.space_group_name_H-M   'P 1'
#
loop_
_entity.id
_entity.type
_entity.pdbx_description
1 polymer ?
#
loop_
_entity_poly.entity_id
_entity_poly.type
_entity_poly.pdbx_seq_one_letter_code
_entity_poly.pdbx_strand_id
1 'polypeptide(L)'
;MAAKRTRTDHDSMGILEVPLKALYSASTQRAVQNFPISGTAVSWEIILAFAQLKQAAAEANHELGKLDAKRCKLIVKACANIITRLTDIDTRCDMMQHFPVDIFQTGSGTSTNVNVNEVISNMVSVSLNKKLGSFDPVHPNDHVNMGQSSNDTFPTAVQVAAATHIKKFMVPDVKKLASALHRKAKQFDSIVKIGRTHLQDATPIRLGQEFSGFAAQMDFAVERSEKAIHALASNLPIGGTAVGTGINTHPRFAAIVSKRLSRSTGVIFHEADNHFEAQASRDCIVEAHGNLRTIAISLSKIASDIRFMGSGPRCGIHEIELPAIQPGSSIMPGKVNPVLVESSMQVAMKVSGNDVSIGMGALGGTGSLMDLNVAQPMMSDCLLESIKIIGNVSALFADDCVKGIQANRKAIKKTVEQSLMLGTALAPVIGYDSASKIAKACYKTGQTIREYCLEHDILPEATLDELLDVTSMTYPHGAKKKKTTKKQ
;
A
#
# COMPACT_ATOMS: atom_id res chain seq x y z
N MET A 1 -0.93 -33.65 -26.93
CA MET A 1 -0.10 -33.02 -25.88
C MET A 1 1.30 -33.61 -25.97
N ALA A 2 2.34 -32.79 -26.24
CA ALA A 2 3.72 -33.29 -26.21
C ALA A 2 4.03 -33.79 -24.79
N ALA A 3 4.62 -35.00 -24.68
CA ALA A 3 5.01 -35.56 -23.39
C ALA A 3 5.94 -34.55 -22.67
N LYS A 4 5.56 -34.06 -21.49
CA LYS A 4 6.43 -33.21 -20.67
C LYS A 4 7.69 -34.01 -20.37
N ARG A 5 8.84 -33.53 -20.84
CA ARG A 5 10.12 -34.16 -20.51
C ARG A 5 10.37 -33.97 -19.02
N THR A 6 10.51 -35.07 -18.28
CA THR A 6 10.79 -35.12 -16.85
C THR A 6 12.16 -35.70 -16.55
N ARG A 7 12.61 -35.53 -15.32
CA ARG A 7 13.72 -36.25 -14.71
C ARG A 7 13.24 -36.85 -13.38
N THR A 8 13.89 -37.92 -12.98
CA THR A 8 13.59 -38.59 -11.71
C THR A 8 14.44 -37.96 -10.60
N ASP A 9 13.78 -37.42 -9.58
CA ASP A 9 14.40 -36.95 -8.33
C ASP A 9 13.78 -37.69 -7.13
N HIS A 10 14.35 -37.52 -5.94
CA HIS A 10 13.85 -38.15 -4.71
C HIS A 10 13.88 -37.20 -3.53
N ASP A 11 12.97 -37.41 -2.60
CA ASP A 11 12.96 -36.83 -1.25
C ASP A 11 12.84 -37.93 -0.19
N SER A 12 12.66 -37.58 1.08
CA SER A 12 12.53 -38.54 2.18
C SER A 12 11.30 -39.47 2.08
N MET A 13 10.33 -39.11 1.21
CA MET A 13 9.10 -39.90 0.99
C MET A 13 9.16 -40.75 -0.27
N GLY A 14 10.24 -40.69 -1.07
CA GLY A 14 10.43 -41.50 -2.24
C GLY A 14 10.68 -40.73 -3.53
N ILE A 15 10.49 -41.41 -4.64
CA ILE A 15 10.83 -40.97 -6.01
C ILE A 15 9.66 -40.13 -6.58
N LEU A 16 10.01 -39.07 -7.33
CA LEU A 16 9.09 -38.20 -8.06
C LEU A 16 9.64 -37.78 -9.42
N GLU A 17 8.73 -37.64 -10.39
CA GLU A 17 9.02 -37.06 -11.70
C GLU A 17 8.93 -35.53 -11.62
N VAL A 18 10.03 -34.85 -11.89
CA VAL A 18 10.17 -33.39 -11.86
C VAL A 18 10.40 -32.88 -13.30
N PRO A 19 9.83 -31.74 -13.69
CA PRO A 19 10.08 -31.20 -15.04
C PRO A 19 11.57 -31.02 -15.30
N LEU A 20 12.03 -31.47 -16.49
CA LEU A 20 13.46 -31.61 -16.82
C LEU A 20 14.27 -30.31 -16.61
N LYS A 21 13.67 -29.15 -16.90
CA LYS A 21 14.33 -27.83 -16.80
C LYS A 21 14.11 -27.12 -15.45
N ALA A 22 13.29 -27.67 -14.55
CA ALA A 22 13.03 -27.06 -13.28
C ALA A 22 14.28 -27.06 -12.40
N LEU A 23 14.58 -25.93 -11.78
CA LEU A 23 15.67 -25.82 -10.79
C LEU A 23 15.24 -26.30 -9.38
N TYR A 24 13.96 -26.54 -9.15
CA TYR A 24 13.49 -27.21 -7.95
C TYR A 24 13.57 -28.74 -8.08
N SER A 25 13.40 -29.46 -6.99
CA SER A 25 13.51 -30.92 -6.93
C SER A 25 12.24 -31.59 -6.36
N ALA A 26 12.36 -32.81 -5.83
CA ALA A 26 11.24 -33.66 -5.44
C ALA A 26 10.36 -33.06 -4.37
N SER A 27 10.91 -32.44 -3.32
CA SER A 27 10.11 -31.86 -2.24
C SER A 27 9.21 -30.74 -2.72
N THR A 28 9.73 -29.86 -3.58
CA THR A 28 8.92 -28.82 -4.22
C THR A 28 7.87 -29.39 -5.17
N GLN A 29 8.25 -30.40 -5.99
CA GLN A 29 7.30 -31.07 -6.89
C GLN A 29 6.14 -31.70 -6.13
N ARG A 30 6.41 -32.29 -4.98
CA ARG A 30 5.35 -32.83 -4.09
C ARG A 30 4.43 -31.75 -3.58
N ALA A 31 4.96 -30.59 -3.17
CA ALA A 31 4.15 -29.44 -2.74
C ALA A 31 3.24 -28.94 -3.87
N VAL A 32 3.75 -28.83 -5.10
CA VAL A 32 2.96 -28.46 -6.28
C VAL A 32 1.82 -29.45 -6.55
N GLN A 33 2.05 -30.74 -6.34
CA GLN A 33 1.03 -31.76 -6.49
C GLN A 33 -0.02 -31.76 -5.37
N ASN A 34 0.40 -31.41 -4.15
CA ASN A 34 -0.47 -31.42 -2.97
C ASN A 34 -1.38 -30.19 -2.89
N PHE A 35 -0.96 -29.06 -3.43
CA PHE A 35 -1.63 -27.76 -3.25
C PHE A 35 -2.04 -27.08 -4.57
N PRO A 36 -2.77 -27.73 -5.50
CA PRO A 36 -3.30 -27.09 -6.70
C PRO A 36 -4.59 -26.33 -6.35
N ILE A 37 -4.53 -25.24 -5.57
CA ILE A 37 -5.69 -24.60 -4.97
C ILE A 37 -6.09 -23.33 -5.73
N SER A 38 -5.22 -22.31 -5.77
CA SER A 38 -5.53 -21.05 -6.43
C SER A 38 -4.91 -20.91 -7.82
N GLY A 39 -3.85 -21.65 -8.09
CA GLY A 39 -3.01 -21.48 -9.28
C GLY A 39 -2.13 -20.23 -9.22
N THR A 40 -2.10 -19.52 -8.07
CA THR A 40 -1.28 -18.34 -7.85
C THR A 40 -0.04 -18.74 -7.06
N ALA A 41 1.13 -18.58 -7.65
CA ALA A 41 2.39 -18.82 -6.95
C ALA A 41 2.71 -17.68 -5.96
N VAL A 42 3.55 -18.00 -4.97
CA VAL A 42 4.10 -16.99 -4.06
C VAL A 42 4.78 -15.88 -4.85
N SER A 43 4.58 -14.64 -4.42
CA SER A 43 5.01 -13.46 -5.18
C SER A 43 6.54 -13.38 -5.31
N TRP A 44 7.00 -12.74 -6.40
CA TRP A 44 8.44 -12.57 -6.66
C TRP A 44 9.14 -11.73 -5.57
N GLU A 45 8.42 -10.86 -4.91
CA GLU A 45 8.94 -10.05 -3.81
C GLU A 45 9.37 -10.90 -2.62
N ILE A 46 8.59 -11.92 -2.30
CA ILE A 46 8.94 -12.92 -1.25
C ILE A 46 10.17 -13.70 -1.67
N ILE A 47 10.23 -14.18 -2.90
CA ILE A 47 11.38 -14.95 -3.41
C ILE A 47 12.65 -14.09 -3.44
N LEU A 48 12.53 -12.81 -3.82
CA LEU A 48 13.63 -11.85 -3.73
C LEU A 48 14.15 -11.70 -2.29
N ALA A 49 13.25 -11.51 -1.34
CA ALA A 49 13.61 -11.39 0.07
C ALA A 49 14.24 -12.69 0.62
N PHE A 50 13.73 -13.86 0.19
CA PHE A 50 14.37 -15.14 0.51
C PHE A 50 15.79 -15.23 -0.04
N ALA A 51 16.03 -14.85 -1.30
CA ALA A 51 17.37 -14.87 -1.88
C ALA A 51 18.33 -13.94 -1.10
N GLN A 52 17.88 -12.75 -0.71
CA GLN A 52 18.64 -11.84 0.15
C GLN A 52 18.90 -12.44 1.54
N LEU A 53 17.91 -13.07 2.15
CA LEU A 53 18.02 -13.73 3.44
C LEU A 53 19.00 -14.90 3.38
N LYS A 54 18.90 -15.78 2.39
CA LYS A 54 19.80 -16.93 2.22
C LYS A 54 21.23 -16.51 1.93
N GLN A 55 21.42 -15.43 1.18
CA GLN A 55 22.74 -14.80 1.00
C GLN A 55 23.31 -14.32 2.33
N ALA A 56 22.54 -13.53 3.08
CA ALA A 56 22.95 -13.01 4.38
C ALA A 56 23.23 -14.12 5.40
N ALA A 57 22.42 -15.19 5.39
CA ALA A 57 22.59 -16.36 6.26
C ALA A 57 23.87 -17.16 5.93
N ALA A 58 24.16 -17.38 4.65
CA ALA A 58 25.39 -18.07 4.23
C ALA A 58 26.64 -17.28 4.65
N GLU A 59 26.64 -15.96 4.43
CA GLU A 59 27.74 -15.09 4.83
C GLU A 59 27.88 -15.00 6.38
N ALA A 60 26.76 -14.98 7.13
CA ALA A 60 26.78 -15.00 8.58
C ALA A 60 27.35 -16.34 9.12
N ASN A 61 26.90 -17.47 8.57
CA ASN A 61 27.43 -18.78 8.96
C ASN A 61 28.93 -18.94 8.62
N HIS A 62 29.38 -18.33 7.51
CA HIS A 62 30.81 -18.30 7.22
C HIS A 62 31.58 -17.44 8.20
N GLU A 63 31.12 -16.23 8.52
CA GLU A 63 31.73 -15.34 9.53
C GLU A 63 31.82 -15.98 10.91
N LEU A 64 30.84 -16.82 11.24
CA LEU A 64 30.77 -17.59 12.49
C LEU A 64 31.53 -18.92 12.48
N GLY A 65 32.23 -19.22 11.38
CA GLY A 65 33.02 -20.47 11.24
C GLY A 65 32.19 -21.76 11.09
N LYS A 66 30.88 -21.64 10.77
CA LYS A 66 29.99 -22.79 10.61
C LYS A 66 29.93 -23.29 9.15
N LEU A 67 30.11 -22.42 8.17
CA LEU A 67 30.11 -22.72 6.73
C LEU A 67 31.50 -22.41 6.14
N ASP A 68 32.06 -23.33 5.37
CA ASP A 68 33.33 -23.11 4.70
C ASP A 68 33.24 -22.06 3.58
N ALA A 69 34.38 -21.41 3.28
CA ALA A 69 34.45 -20.32 2.32
C ALA A 69 34.02 -20.70 0.89
N LYS A 70 34.28 -21.94 0.46
CA LYS A 70 33.95 -22.41 -0.90
C LYS A 70 32.44 -22.54 -1.07
N ARG A 71 31.75 -23.20 -0.14
CA ARG A 71 30.27 -23.32 -0.16
C ARG A 71 29.59 -21.98 0.02
N CYS A 72 30.07 -21.14 0.95
CA CYS A 72 29.56 -19.79 1.13
C CYS A 72 29.60 -19.00 -0.18
N LYS A 73 30.74 -18.96 -0.86
CA LYS A 73 30.91 -18.24 -2.15
C LYS A 73 29.95 -18.75 -3.22
N LEU A 74 29.73 -20.08 -3.30
CA LEU A 74 28.81 -20.68 -4.27
C LEU A 74 27.35 -20.31 -3.98
N ILE A 75 26.90 -20.37 -2.72
CA ILE A 75 25.55 -19.97 -2.30
C ILE A 75 25.32 -18.49 -2.58
N VAL A 76 26.24 -17.62 -2.18
CA VAL A 76 26.17 -16.16 -2.43
C VAL A 76 26.04 -15.86 -3.93
N LYS A 77 26.82 -16.54 -4.78
CA LYS A 77 26.75 -16.36 -6.24
C LYS A 77 25.39 -16.79 -6.80
N ALA A 78 24.83 -17.91 -6.33
CA ALA A 78 23.52 -18.37 -6.75
C ALA A 78 22.40 -17.39 -6.30
N CYS A 79 22.43 -16.95 -5.05
CA CYS A 79 21.50 -15.93 -4.54
C CYS A 79 21.60 -14.62 -5.33
N ALA A 80 22.80 -14.12 -5.60
CA ALA A 80 23.00 -12.91 -6.39
C ALA A 80 22.41 -13.03 -7.80
N ASN A 81 22.51 -14.20 -8.43
CA ASN A 81 21.88 -14.45 -9.73
C ASN A 81 20.34 -14.41 -9.65
N ILE A 82 19.75 -15.03 -8.61
CA ILE A 82 18.30 -14.96 -8.37
C ILE A 82 17.86 -13.49 -8.18
N ILE A 83 18.56 -12.74 -7.33
CA ILE A 83 18.29 -11.32 -7.05
C ILE A 83 18.32 -10.51 -8.34
N THR A 84 19.37 -10.65 -9.15
CA THR A 84 19.51 -9.93 -10.43
C THR A 84 18.34 -10.25 -11.36
N ARG A 85 18.02 -11.53 -11.55
CA ARG A 85 16.96 -11.96 -12.48
C ARG A 85 15.55 -11.57 -12.01
N LEU A 86 15.31 -11.50 -10.71
CA LEU A 86 14.01 -11.06 -10.17
C LEU A 86 13.83 -9.53 -10.20
N THR A 87 14.93 -8.77 -10.11
CA THR A 87 14.86 -7.30 -10.20
C THR A 87 14.75 -6.80 -11.64
N ASP A 88 15.24 -7.58 -12.61
CA ASP A 88 15.09 -7.30 -14.03
C ASP A 88 13.72 -7.81 -14.54
N ILE A 89 12.93 -6.91 -15.13
CA ILE A 89 11.58 -7.22 -15.62
C ILE A 89 11.58 -8.25 -16.75
N ASP A 90 12.61 -8.25 -17.59
CA ASP A 90 12.69 -9.11 -18.76
C ASP A 90 13.00 -10.58 -18.40
N THR A 91 13.71 -10.80 -17.30
CA THR A 91 14.12 -12.13 -16.83
C THR A 91 13.31 -12.67 -15.67
N ARG A 92 12.50 -11.81 -15.03
CA ARG A 92 11.69 -12.16 -13.84
C ARG A 92 10.76 -13.34 -14.10
N CYS A 93 9.99 -13.28 -15.18
CA CYS A 93 9.02 -14.33 -15.50
C CYS A 93 9.68 -15.70 -15.66
N ASP A 94 10.84 -15.77 -16.33
CA ASP A 94 11.59 -17.00 -16.50
C ASP A 94 12.13 -17.53 -15.16
N MET A 95 12.60 -16.63 -14.30
CA MET A 95 13.09 -17.02 -12.99
C MET A 95 11.96 -17.55 -12.10
N MET A 96 10.79 -16.93 -12.14
CA MET A 96 9.62 -17.32 -11.34
C MET A 96 9.06 -18.69 -11.73
N GLN A 97 9.31 -19.23 -12.93
CA GLN A 97 8.94 -20.61 -13.30
C GLN A 97 9.57 -21.68 -12.39
N HIS A 98 10.63 -21.33 -11.66
CA HIS A 98 11.29 -22.21 -10.71
C HIS A 98 10.71 -22.14 -9.29
N PHE A 99 9.70 -21.26 -9.08
CA PHE A 99 9.02 -21.06 -7.77
C PHE A 99 7.51 -21.24 -7.92
N PRO A 100 7.02 -22.46 -8.25
CA PRO A 100 5.62 -22.70 -8.63
C PRO A 100 4.70 -23.01 -7.47
N VAL A 101 5.15 -22.91 -6.22
CA VAL A 101 4.34 -23.28 -5.04
C VAL A 101 3.20 -22.30 -4.83
N ASP A 102 1.97 -22.82 -4.72
CA ASP A 102 0.74 -22.04 -4.49
C ASP A 102 0.80 -21.26 -3.18
N ILE A 103 0.14 -20.10 -3.13
CA ILE A 103 -0.01 -19.32 -1.89
C ILE A 103 -0.77 -20.08 -0.80
N PHE A 104 -1.69 -20.97 -1.15
CA PHE A 104 -2.35 -21.88 -0.22
C PHE A 104 -1.54 -23.18 -0.11
N GLN A 105 -0.53 -23.16 0.75
CA GLN A 105 0.44 -24.21 0.99
C GLN A 105 0.56 -24.54 2.47
N THR A 106 1.62 -25.24 2.87
CA THR A 106 1.96 -25.41 4.29
C THR A 106 1.96 -24.04 4.98
N GLY A 107 1.13 -23.87 6.01
CA GLY A 107 0.81 -22.57 6.62
C GLY A 107 1.98 -21.80 7.22
N SER A 108 3.08 -22.49 7.56
CA SER A 108 4.36 -21.90 7.97
C SER A 108 5.25 -21.45 6.81
N GLY A 109 4.83 -21.68 5.55
CA GLY A 109 5.63 -21.37 4.35
C GLY A 109 6.78 -22.34 4.10
N THR A 110 6.77 -23.52 4.72
CA THR A 110 7.83 -24.53 4.57
C THR A 110 8.04 -24.93 3.12
N SER A 111 6.96 -25.12 2.35
CA SER A 111 7.07 -25.50 0.94
C SER A 111 7.86 -24.47 0.12
N THR A 112 7.65 -23.17 0.37
CA THR A 112 8.42 -22.09 -0.27
C THR A 112 9.87 -22.05 0.21
N ASN A 113 10.15 -22.20 1.50
CA ASN A 113 11.52 -22.23 2.01
C ASN A 113 12.32 -23.39 1.40
N VAL A 114 11.71 -24.59 1.31
CA VAL A 114 12.33 -25.75 0.68
C VAL A 114 12.56 -25.49 -0.82
N ASN A 115 11.57 -24.92 -1.51
CA ASN A 115 11.71 -24.57 -2.92
C ASN A 115 12.91 -23.64 -3.16
N VAL A 116 13.05 -22.58 -2.37
CA VAL A 116 14.21 -21.68 -2.48
C VAL A 116 15.52 -22.40 -2.22
N ASN A 117 15.58 -23.26 -1.20
CA ASN A 117 16.79 -24.02 -0.87
C ASN A 117 17.18 -24.98 -2.01
N GLU A 118 16.22 -25.71 -2.61
CA GLU A 118 16.44 -26.61 -3.74
C GLU A 118 16.92 -25.84 -4.98
N VAL A 119 16.30 -24.71 -5.31
CA VAL A 119 16.70 -23.87 -6.45
C VAL A 119 18.13 -23.36 -6.28
N ILE A 120 18.50 -22.82 -5.11
CA ILE A 120 19.87 -22.35 -4.85
C ILE A 120 20.88 -23.51 -4.98
N SER A 121 20.59 -24.65 -4.38
CA SER A 121 21.46 -25.83 -4.45
C SER A 121 21.65 -26.32 -5.90
N ASN A 122 20.57 -26.42 -6.66
CA ASN A 122 20.62 -26.85 -8.06
C ASN A 122 21.32 -25.83 -8.97
N MET A 123 21.16 -24.53 -8.72
CA MET A 123 21.92 -23.51 -9.46
C MET A 123 23.43 -23.66 -9.22
N VAL A 124 23.83 -23.99 -7.99
CA VAL A 124 25.25 -24.32 -7.71
C VAL A 124 25.68 -25.57 -8.48
N SER A 125 24.91 -26.65 -8.44
CA SER A 125 25.23 -27.89 -9.15
C SER A 125 25.39 -27.65 -10.66
N VAL A 126 24.46 -26.95 -11.29
CA VAL A 126 24.51 -26.58 -12.73
C VAL A 126 25.74 -25.72 -13.05
N SER A 127 26.07 -24.76 -12.19
CA SER A 127 27.24 -23.87 -12.39
C SER A 127 28.57 -24.62 -12.39
N LEU A 128 28.58 -25.83 -11.83
CA LEU A 128 29.73 -26.72 -11.77
C LEU A 128 29.62 -27.91 -12.73
N ASN A 129 28.69 -27.84 -13.70
CA ASN A 129 28.41 -28.94 -14.67
C ASN A 129 28.00 -30.25 -14.00
N LYS A 130 27.35 -30.19 -12.83
CA LYS A 130 26.80 -31.35 -12.12
C LYS A 130 25.33 -31.56 -12.44
N LYS A 131 24.84 -32.79 -12.19
CA LYS A 131 23.46 -33.17 -12.44
C LYS A 131 22.50 -32.41 -11.49
N LEU A 132 21.35 -31.96 -11.99
CA LEU A 132 20.24 -31.45 -11.18
C LEU A 132 19.80 -32.54 -10.19
N GLY A 133 19.47 -32.15 -8.97
CA GLY A 133 19.10 -33.05 -7.87
C GLY A 133 20.28 -33.76 -7.18
N SER A 134 21.54 -33.51 -7.65
CA SER A 134 22.73 -34.09 -6.98
C SER A 134 23.06 -33.45 -5.63
N PHE A 135 22.66 -32.20 -5.42
CA PHE A 135 22.94 -31.41 -4.23
C PHE A 135 24.43 -31.37 -3.82
N ASP A 136 25.31 -31.45 -4.82
CA ASP A 136 26.76 -31.49 -4.64
C ASP A 136 27.41 -30.25 -5.31
N PRO A 137 28.25 -29.48 -4.61
CA PRO A 137 28.73 -29.64 -3.24
C PRO A 137 27.87 -28.92 -2.18
N VAL A 138 26.72 -28.35 -2.53
CA VAL A 138 25.84 -27.61 -1.66
C VAL A 138 24.51 -28.34 -1.49
N HIS A 139 24.26 -28.83 -0.27
CA HIS A 139 23.01 -29.49 0.06
C HIS A 139 21.95 -28.45 0.52
N PRO A 140 20.66 -28.57 0.11
CA PRO A 140 19.63 -27.57 0.43
C PRO A 140 19.40 -27.41 1.94
N ASN A 141 19.38 -28.49 2.70
CA ASN A 141 19.12 -28.43 4.14
C ASN A 141 20.39 -28.19 4.96
N ASP A 142 21.49 -28.89 4.64
CA ASP A 142 22.70 -28.85 5.48
C ASP A 142 23.49 -27.55 5.32
N HIS A 143 23.44 -26.93 4.13
CA HIS A 143 24.25 -25.76 3.80
C HIS A 143 23.41 -24.50 3.54
N VAL A 144 22.37 -24.55 2.67
CA VAL A 144 21.55 -23.37 2.35
C VAL A 144 20.68 -22.99 3.53
N ASN A 145 20.12 -23.99 4.22
CA ASN A 145 19.23 -23.80 5.38
C ASN A 145 19.96 -23.90 6.74
N MET A 146 21.28 -23.90 6.75
CA MET A 146 22.08 -24.07 7.97
C MET A 146 21.70 -23.05 9.06
N GLY A 147 21.37 -23.54 10.27
CA GLY A 147 20.98 -22.70 11.41
C GLY A 147 19.65 -21.99 11.24
N GLN A 148 18.77 -22.50 10.41
CA GLN A 148 17.46 -21.88 10.08
C GLN A 148 16.34 -22.92 10.15
N SER A 149 15.11 -22.43 10.24
CA SER A 149 13.86 -23.17 10.02
C SER A 149 12.98 -22.37 9.06
N SER A 150 11.99 -23.01 8.41
CA SER A 150 10.93 -22.28 7.73
C SER A 150 10.16 -21.36 8.68
N ASN A 151 10.07 -21.76 9.96
CA ASN A 151 9.31 -21.05 10.98
C ASN A 151 9.89 -19.68 11.35
N ASP A 152 11.18 -19.46 11.14
CA ASP A 152 11.83 -18.16 11.29
C ASP A 152 12.16 -17.49 9.97
N THR A 153 12.45 -18.25 8.89
CA THR A 153 12.85 -17.67 7.59
C THR A 153 11.68 -17.13 6.79
N PHE A 154 10.55 -17.83 6.74
CA PHE A 154 9.39 -17.37 5.96
C PHE A 154 8.85 -16.03 6.49
N PRO A 155 8.51 -15.91 7.80
CA PRO A 155 8.06 -14.63 8.35
C PRO A 155 9.10 -13.51 8.20
N THR A 156 10.40 -13.81 8.34
CA THR A 156 11.47 -12.85 8.07
C THR A 156 11.44 -12.37 6.62
N ALA A 157 11.32 -13.28 5.65
CA ALA A 157 11.24 -12.93 4.23
C ALA A 157 10.01 -12.06 3.92
N VAL A 158 8.85 -12.34 4.53
CA VAL A 158 7.64 -11.52 4.41
C VAL A 158 7.86 -10.11 4.92
N GLN A 159 8.42 -9.96 6.12
CA GLN A 159 8.69 -8.66 6.74
C GLN A 159 9.71 -7.86 5.92
N VAL A 160 10.77 -8.50 5.43
CA VAL A 160 11.79 -7.87 4.57
C VAL A 160 11.20 -7.43 3.24
N ALA A 161 10.41 -8.28 2.59
CA ALA A 161 9.73 -7.95 1.34
C ALA A 161 8.80 -6.75 1.52
N ALA A 162 7.90 -6.82 2.48
CA ALA A 162 6.88 -5.80 2.72
C ALA A 162 7.50 -4.44 3.10
N ALA A 163 8.40 -4.41 4.09
CA ALA A 163 9.05 -3.17 4.51
C ALA A 163 9.86 -2.51 3.38
N THR A 164 10.56 -3.33 2.58
CA THR A 164 11.32 -2.85 1.42
C THR A 164 10.42 -2.27 0.34
N HIS A 165 9.30 -2.94 0.04
CA HIS A 165 8.35 -2.49 -0.99
C HIS A 165 7.58 -1.24 -0.56
N ILE A 166 7.16 -1.13 0.70
CA ILE A 166 6.58 0.11 1.23
C ILE A 166 7.57 1.25 1.02
N LYS A 167 8.84 1.09 1.43
CA LYS A 167 9.85 2.15 1.36
C LYS A 167 10.21 2.57 -0.06
N LYS A 168 10.45 1.59 -0.94
CA LYS A 168 11.01 1.85 -2.28
C LYS A 168 9.98 2.19 -3.35
N PHE A 169 8.75 1.70 -3.21
CA PHE A 169 7.71 1.85 -4.22
C PHE A 169 6.49 2.62 -3.71
N MET A 170 5.83 2.16 -2.64
CA MET A 170 4.58 2.79 -2.20
C MET A 170 4.78 4.22 -1.67
N VAL A 171 5.78 4.45 -0.82
CA VAL A 171 6.03 5.79 -0.23
C VAL A 171 6.31 6.86 -1.28
N PRO A 172 7.15 6.66 -2.31
CA PRO A 172 7.33 7.64 -3.39
C PRO A 172 6.02 7.99 -4.09
N ASP A 173 5.16 7.01 -4.36
CA ASP A 173 3.90 7.20 -5.06
C ASP A 173 2.87 7.96 -4.21
N VAL A 174 2.77 7.63 -2.92
CA VAL A 174 1.93 8.37 -1.96
C VAL A 174 2.42 9.82 -1.80
N LYS A 175 3.73 10.07 -1.71
CA LYS A 175 4.33 11.41 -1.69
C LYS A 175 4.04 12.20 -2.97
N LYS A 176 4.02 11.52 -4.11
CA LYS A 176 3.66 12.13 -5.40
C LYS A 176 2.22 12.63 -5.39
N LEU A 177 1.29 11.84 -4.87
CA LEU A 177 -0.12 12.24 -4.71
C LEU A 177 -0.27 13.40 -3.74
N ALA A 178 0.35 13.34 -2.56
CA ALA A 178 0.37 14.45 -1.60
C ALA A 178 0.84 15.75 -2.25
N SER A 179 1.95 15.70 -2.99
CA SER A 179 2.51 16.85 -3.70
C SER A 179 1.58 17.39 -4.78
N ALA A 180 0.84 16.53 -5.50
CA ALA A 180 -0.14 16.96 -6.50
C ALA A 180 -1.32 17.69 -5.85
N LEU A 181 -1.82 17.18 -4.72
CA LEU A 181 -2.90 17.79 -3.95
C LEU A 181 -2.48 19.13 -3.33
N HIS A 182 -1.28 19.25 -2.80
CA HIS A 182 -0.72 20.53 -2.33
C HIS A 182 -0.66 21.58 -3.44
N ARG A 183 -0.24 21.20 -4.66
CA ARG A 183 -0.24 22.12 -5.79
C ARG A 183 -1.65 22.58 -6.14
N LYS A 184 -2.65 21.70 -6.10
CA LYS A 184 -4.05 22.07 -6.33
C LYS A 184 -4.60 22.95 -5.20
N ALA A 185 -4.28 22.68 -3.96
CA ALA A 185 -4.63 23.53 -2.83
C ALA A 185 -4.17 24.97 -3.04
N LYS A 186 -2.91 25.16 -3.46
CA LYS A 186 -2.36 26.48 -3.77
C LYS A 186 -3.00 27.11 -5.01
N GLN A 187 -3.22 26.33 -6.08
CA GLN A 187 -3.83 26.80 -7.32
C GLN A 187 -5.27 27.32 -7.12
N PHE A 188 -6.02 26.68 -6.23
CA PHE A 188 -7.44 26.94 -6.00
C PHE A 188 -7.71 27.82 -4.77
N ASP A 189 -6.69 28.34 -4.09
CA ASP A 189 -6.84 29.06 -2.82
C ASP A 189 -7.65 30.37 -2.94
N SER A 190 -7.69 30.99 -4.10
CA SER A 190 -8.48 32.19 -4.33
C SER A 190 -9.94 31.92 -4.74
N ILE A 191 -10.37 30.67 -4.84
CA ILE A 191 -11.69 30.32 -5.36
C ILE A 191 -12.59 30.01 -4.17
N VAL A 192 -13.51 30.95 -3.87
CA VAL A 192 -14.55 30.75 -2.84
C VAL A 192 -15.70 29.95 -3.42
N LYS A 193 -16.13 28.92 -2.72
CA LYS A 193 -17.27 28.03 -3.01
C LYS A 193 -18.12 27.83 -1.77
N ILE A 194 -19.26 27.19 -1.93
CA ILE A 194 -20.07 26.75 -0.78
C ILE A 194 -19.46 25.49 -0.17
N GLY A 195 -19.22 25.52 1.15
CA GLY A 195 -18.95 24.33 1.93
C GLY A 195 -20.20 23.45 2.03
N ARG A 196 -20.03 22.16 2.24
CA ARG A 196 -21.13 21.22 2.45
C ARG A 196 -20.87 20.34 3.65
N THR A 197 -21.86 20.29 4.53
CA THR A 197 -21.94 19.30 5.61
C THR A 197 -23.24 18.53 5.47
N HIS A 198 -23.24 17.22 5.67
CA HIS A 198 -24.41 16.36 5.40
C HIS A 198 -24.92 16.45 3.93
N LEU A 199 -24.06 16.82 2.98
CA LEU A 199 -24.40 17.18 1.60
C LEU A 199 -25.36 18.37 1.48
N GLN A 200 -25.60 19.10 2.54
CA GLN A 200 -26.38 20.34 2.56
C GLN A 200 -25.45 21.56 2.49
N ASP A 201 -25.98 22.68 1.98
CA ASP A 201 -25.24 23.93 1.90
C ASP A 201 -24.78 24.37 3.29
N ALA A 202 -23.51 24.76 3.40
CA ALA A 202 -22.91 25.33 4.58
C ALA A 202 -22.29 26.71 4.26
N THR A 203 -21.58 27.27 5.21
CA THR A 203 -20.87 28.54 5.04
C THR A 203 -19.79 28.44 3.95
N PRO A 204 -19.39 29.57 3.35
CA PRO A 204 -18.33 29.59 2.33
C PRO A 204 -17.00 29.01 2.80
N ILE A 205 -16.33 28.32 1.88
CA ILE A 205 -14.99 27.76 2.02
C ILE A 205 -14.21 28.07 0.73
N ARG A 206 -12.88 28.07 0.79
CA ARG A 206 -12.10 28.12 -0.44
C ARG A 206 -11.88 26.71 -0.99
N LEU A 207 -11.99 26.51 -2.30
CA LEU A 207 -11.70 25.21 -2.94
C LEU A 207 -10.27 24.74 -2.59
N GLY A 208 -9.32 25.68 -2.48
CA GLY A 208 -7.97 25.38 -2.01
C GLY A 208 -7.92 24.84 -0.58
N GLN A 209 -8.84 25.22 0.31
CA GLN A 209 -8.91 24.65 1.66
C GLN A 209 -9.38 23.20 1.65
N GLU A 210 -10.34 22.82 0.80
CA GLU A 210 -10.75 21.43 0.62
C GLU A 210 -9.57 20.58 0.13
N PHE A 211 -8.88 21.03 -0.93
CA PHE A 211 -7.69 20.33 -1.43
C PHE A 211 -6.55 20.29 -0.42
N SER A 212 -6.40 21.28 0.46
CA SER A 212 -5.41 21.25 1.55
C SER A 212 -5.72 20.16 2.58
N GLY A 213 -7.00 19.91 2.85
CA GLY A 213 -7.44 18.79 3.69
C GLY A 213 -7.09 17.44 3.07
N PHE A 214 -7.29 17.28 1.75
CA PHE A 214 -6.89 16.08 1.02
C PHE A 214 -5.36 15.89 1.02
N ALA A 215 -4.60 16.96 0.84
CA ALA A 215 -3.15 16.92 0.92
C ALA A 215 -2.65 16.47 2.29
N ALA A 216 -3.22 17.04 3.37
CA ALA A 216 -2.89 16.65 4.75
C ALA A 216 -3.20 15.17 5.04
N GLN A 217 -4.30 14.61 4.49
CA GLN A 217 -4.57 13.17 4.60
C GLN A 217 -3.47 12.32 3.97
N MET A 218 -2.88 12.78 2.86
CA MET A 218 -1.78 12.06 2.20
C MET A 218 -0.42 12.29 2.88
N ASP A 219 -0.20 13.44 3.51
CA ASP A 219 0.97 13.64 4.39
C ASP A 219 0.92 12.65 5.56
N PHE A 220 -0.21 12.52 6.23
CA PHE A 220 -0.42 11.49 7.26
C PHE A 220 -0.33 10.05 6.72
N ALA A 221 -0.65 9.82 5.44
CA ALA A 221 -0.47 8.53 4.80
C ALA A 221 1.02 8.17 4.67
N VAL A 222 1.89 9.15 4.40
CA VAL A 222 3.35 8.96 4.42
C VAL A 222 3.83 8.58 5.82
N GLU A 223 3.38 9.28 6.85
CA GLU A 223 3.74 8.96 8.25
C GLU A 223 3.26 7.54 8.65
N ARG A 224 2.05 7.13 8.24
CA ARG A 224 1.54 5.78 8.46
C ARG A 224 2.36 4.71 7.73
N SER A 225 2.86 5.04 6.55
CA SER A 225 3.75 4.15 5.81
C SER A 225 5.08 3.92 6.55
N GLU A 226 5.65 4.96 7.17
CA GLU A 226 6.85 4.82 8.00
C GLU A 226 6.58 3.98 9.28
N LYS A 227 5.39 4.14 9.90
CA LYS A 227 4.97 3.28 11.01
C LYS A 227 4.83 1.82 10.59
N ALA A 228 4.25 1.56 9.41
CA ALA A 228 4.14 0.20 8.88
C ALA A 228 5.53 -0.42 8.62
N ILE A 229 6.49 0.35 8.07
CA ILE A 229 7.88 -0.09 7.91
C ILE A 229 8.49 -0.42 9.27
N HIS A 230 8.29 0.42 10.28
CA HIS A 230 8.82 0.19 11.63
C HIS A 230 8.26 -1.09 12.24
N ALA A 231 6.94 -1.31 12.20
CA ALA A 231 6.30 -2.52 12.71
C ALA A 231 6.89 -3.80 12.09
N LEU A 232 7.17 -3.77 10.76
CA LEU A 232 7.73 -4.91 10.04
C LEU A 232 9.23 -5.10 10.26
N ALA A 233 9.99 -4.02 10.51
CA ALA A 233 11.45 -4.06 10.50
C ALA A 233 12.09 -4.24 11.88
N SER A 234 11.36 -3.95 12.95
CA SER A 234 11.91 -3.94 14.32
C SER A 234 11.92 -5.31 15.02
N ASN A 235 11.36 -6.37 14.41
CA ASN A 235 11.09 -7.63 15.10
C ASN A 235 11.23 -8.84 14.15
N LEU A 236 12.45 -9.06 13.55
CA LEU A 236 12.66 -10.17 12.63
C LEU A 236 12.79 -11.50 13.40
N PRO A 237 12.00 -12.54 13.05
CA PRO A 237 12.03 -13.85 13.71
C PRO A 237 13.30 -14.67 13.48
N ILE A 238 14.12 -14.29 12.47
CA ILE A 238 15.34 -15.05 12.11
C ILE A 238 16.24 -15.30 13.31
N GLY A 239 16.69 -16.54 13.47
CA GLY A 239 17.48 -16.99 14.60
C GLY A 239 16.69 -17.76 15.66
N GLY A 240 15.35 -17.68 15.65
CA GLY A 240 14.50 -18.48 16.55
C GLY A 240 14.42 -19.95 16.17
N THR A 241 14.73 -20.28 14.93
CA THR A 241 14.68 -21.63 14.36
C THR A 241 13.30 -22.29 14.49
N ALA A 242 13.21 -23.49 15.08
CA ALA A 242 11.98 -24.30 15.08
C ALA A 242 10.83 -23.67 15.89
N VAL A 243 11.10 -23.19 17.10
CA VAL A 243 10.09 -22.75 18.09
C VAL A 243 10.50 -21.49 18.88
N GLY A 244 11.55 -20.80 18.45
CA GLY A 244 12.03 -19.58 19.12
C GLY A 244 13.24 -19.77 20.04
N THR A 245 13.70 -21.00 20.26
CA THR A 245 14.82 -21.31 21.17
C THR A 245 16.20 -21.12 20.54
N GLY A 246 16.28 -20.98 19.21
CA GLY A 246 17.54 -20.88 18.48
C GLY A 246 18.34 -22.19 18.44
N ILE A 247 17.67 -23.35 18.53
CA ILE A 247 18.34 -24.65 18.44
C ILE A 247 19.13 -24.76 17.12
N ASN A 248 20.36 -25.26 17.21
CA ASN A 248 21.28 -25.46 16.07
C ASN A 248 21.74 -24.15 15.37
N THR A 249 21.54 -22.98 15.94
CA THR A 249 22.08 -21.73 15.44
C THR A 249 23.07 -21.09 16.43
N HIS A 250 23.85 -20.12 15.95
CA HIS A 250 24.82 -19.40 16.77
C HIS A 250 24.14 -18.15 17.38
N PRO A 251 24.41 -17.78 18.66
CA PRO A 251 23.75 -16.63 19.31
C PRO A 251 23.88 -15.29 18.59
N ARG A 252 24.92 -15.08 17.81
CA ARG A 252 25.12 -13.85 17.00
C ARG A 252 24.54 -13.94 15.58
N PHE A 253 23.96 -15.06 15.20
CA PHE A 253 23.50 -15.30 13.81
C PHE A 253 22.47 -14.28 13.37
N ALA A 254 21.40 -14.11 14.14
CA ALA A 254 20.30 -13.22 13.79
C ALA A 254 20.72 -11.75 13.67
N ALA A 255 21.53 -11.25 14.60
CA ALA A 255 22.05 -9.89 14.57
C ALA A 255 22.90 -9.62 13.32
N ILE A 256 23.75 -10.60 12.92
CA ILE A 256 24.57 -10.47 11.69
C ILE A 256 23.68 -10.47 10.46
N VAL A 257 22.69 -11.38 10.38
CA VAL A 257 21.75 -11.47 9.24
C VAL A 257 20.95 -10.17 9.11
N SER A 258 20.36 -9.67 10.20
CA SER A 258 19.59 -8.43 10.22
C SER A 258 20.40 -7.23 9.74
N LYS A 259 21.66 -7.13 10.17
CA LYS A 259 22.59 -6.08 9.72
C LYS A 259 22.92 -6.18 8.23
N ARG A 260 23.06 -7.38 7.68
CA ARG A 260 23.31 -7.62 6.25
C ARG A 260 22.07 -7.29 5.41
N LEU A 261 20.90 -7.71 5.84
CA LEU A 261 19.61 -7.35 5.23
C LEU A 261 19.41 -5.84 5.22
N SER A 262 19.74 -5.16 6.31
CA SER A 262 19.67 -3.69 6.38
C SER A 262 20.53 -3.01 5.31
N ARG A 263 21.74 -3.52 5.09
CA ARG A 263 22.66 -2.97 4.07
C ARG A 263 22.18 -3.22 2.65
N SER A 264 21.65 -4.41 2.36
CA SER A 264 21.23 -4.78 1.01
C SER A 264 19.92 -4.13 0.59
N THR A 265 19.02 -3.86 1.53
CA THR A 265 17.68 -3.33 1.25
C THR A 265 17.58 -1.82 1.43
N GLY A 266 18.39 -1.25 2.34
CA GLY A 266 18.31 0.14 2.76
C GLY A 266 17.24 0.40 3.85
N VAL A 267 16.56 -0.65 4.34
CA VAL A 267 15.68 -0.60 5.52
C VAL A 267 16.46 -1.08 6.73
N ILE A 268 16.35 -0.41 7.87
CA ILE A 268 17.03 -0.84 9.11
C ILE A 268 16.20 -1.94 9.75
N PHE A 269 16.72 -3.16 9.75
CA PHE A 269 16.13 -4.34 10.38
C PHE A 269 16.80 -4.70 11.69
N HIS A 270 16.00 -5.14 12.65
CA HIS A 270 16.46 -5.64 13.95
C HIS A 270 16.00 -7.08 14.17
N GLU A 271 16.83 -7.84 14.88
CA GLU A 271 16.45 -9.13 15.44
C GLU A 271 15.33 -8.94 16.46
N ALA A 272 14.42 -9.92 16.56
CA ALA A 272 13.36 -9.90 17.55
C ALA A 272 13.91 -9.93 18.97
N ASP A 273 13.37 -9.09 19.85
CA ASP A 273 13.63 -9.16 21.29
C ASP A 273 13.08 -10.45 21.90
N ASN A 274 12.02 -10.98 21.30
CA ASN A 274 11.39 -12.23 21.70
C ASN A 274 11.00 -13.07 20.47
N HIS A 275 11.80 -14.10 20.19
CA HIS A 275 11.56 -14.99 19.04
C HIS A 275 10.29 -15.84 19.19
N PHE A 276 9.82 -16.11 20.41
CA PHE A 276 8.59 -16.88 20.65
C PHE A 276 7.37 -16.08 20.18
N GLU A 277 7.30 -14.79 20.54
CA GLU A 277 6.26 -13.89 20.04
C GLU A 277 6.36 -13.74 18.51
N ALA A 278 7.56 -13.44 17.99
CA ALA A 278 7.78 -13.14 16.58
C ALA A 278 7.42 -14.29 15.62
N GLN A 279 7.45 -15.55 16.09
CA GLN A 279 7.09 -16.73 15.30
C GLN A 279 5.63 -17.15 15.49
N ALA A 280 5.10 -17.07 16.71
CA ALA A 280 3.77 -17.53 17.06
C ALA A 280 2.69 -16.48 16.72
N SER A 281 2.95 -15.21 17.04
CA SER A 281 2.10 -14.08 16.68
C SER A 281 2.51 -13.47 15.34
N ARG A 282 1.62 -12.77 14.69
CA ARG A 282 1.93 -11.96 13.48
C ARG A 282 1.44 -10.52 13.65
N ASP A 283 1.48 -10.02 14.87
CA ASP A 283 1.00 -8.68 15.24
C ASP A 283 1.64 -7.59 14.41
N CYS A 284 2.92 -7.72 14.08
CA CYS A 284 3.63 -6.80 13.20
C CYS A 284 2.99 -6.67 11.79
N ILE A 285 2.42 -7.76 11.25
CA ILE A 285 1.70 -7.74 9.96
C ILE A 285 0.34 -7.08 10.13
N VAL A 286 -0.39 -7.39 11.21
CA VAL A 286 -1.70 -6.81 11.51
C VAL A 286 -1.57 -5.30 11.72
N GLU A 287 -0.60 -4.85 12.52
CA GLU A 287 -0.32 -3.43 12.75
C GLU A 287 0.08 -2.71 11.44
N ALA A 288 0.99 -3.28 10.69
CA ALA A 288 1.41 -2.71 9.40
C ALA A 288 0.22 -2.56 8.46
N HIS A 289 -0.60 -3.62 8.32
CA HIS A 289 -1.76 -3.58 7.42
C HIS A 289 -2.86 -2.65 7.93
N GLY A 290 -3.07 -2.51 9.22
CA GLY A 290 -3.98 -1.51 9.80
C GLY A 290 -3.61 -0.07 9.40
N ASN A 291 -2.30 0.23 9.31
CA ASN A 291 -1.83 1.50 8.74
C ASN A 291 -2.17 1.62 7.25
N LEU A 292 -1.97 0.56 6.45
CA LEU A 292 -2.32 0.52 5.01
C LEU A 292 -3.82 0.69 4.80
N ARG A 293 -4.66 0.03 5.59
CA ARG A 293 -6.11 0.20 5.56
C ARG A 293 -6.51 1.66 5.80
N THR A 294 -5.90 2.33 6.76
CA THR A 294 -6.18 3.75 7.04
C THR A 294 -5.81 4.63 5.85
N ILE A 295 -4.70 4.35 5.16
CA ILE A 295 -4.30 5.04 3.92
C ILE A 295 -5.37 4.82 2.84
N ALA A 296 -5.82 3.59 2.63
CA ALA A 296 -6.83 3.24 1.63
C ALA A 296 -8.18 3.93 1.91
N ILE A 297 -8.60 4.02 3.17
CA ILE A 297 -9.81 4.74 3.58
C ILE A 297 -9.67 6.24 3.24
N SER A 298 -8.52 6.84 3.51
CA SER A 298 -8.24 8.24 3.14
C SER A 298 -8.31 8.45 1.62
N LEU A 299 -7.74 7.56 0.83
CA LEU A 299 -7.83 7.58 -0.64
C LEU A 299 -9.29 7.50 -1.12
N SER A 300 -10.09 6.61 -0.53
CA SER A 300 -11.51 6.46 -0.87
C SER A 300 -12.31 7.74 -0.56
N LYS A 301 -12.04 8.39 0.57
CA LYS A 301 -12.68 9.65 0.94
C LYS A 301 -12.34 10.76 -0.06
N ILE A 302 -11.06 10.95 -0.38
CA ILE A 302 -10.60 11.94 -1.34
C ILE A 302 -11.22 11.68 -2.72
N ALA A 303 -11.20 10.44 -3.18
CA ALA A 303 -11.79 10.03 -4.43
C ALA A 303 -13.30 10.32 -4.47
N SER A 304 -14.04 9.99 -3.41
CA SER A 304 -15.49 10.21 -3.32
C SER A 304 -15.84 11.69 -3.40
N ASP A 305 -15.12 12.57 -2.71
CA ASP A 305 -15.36 14.00 -2.74
C ASP A 305 -15.05 14.61 -4.12
N ILE A 306 -13.94 14.21 -4.73
CA ILE A 306 -13.58 14.64 -6.09
C ILE A 306 -14.65 14.19 -7.09
N ARG A 307 -15.14 12.95 -6.98
CA ARG A 307 -16.24 12.44 -7.83
C ARG A 307 -17.51 13.25 -7.66
N PHE A 308 -17.84 13.59 -6.42
CA PHE A 308 -19.04 14.36 -6.13
C PHE A 308 -18.96 15.78 -6.67
N MET A 309 -17.85 16.49 -6.45
CA MET A 309 -17.62 17.83 -6.98
C MET A 309 -17.57 17.85 -8.52
N GLY A 310 -17.11 16.78 -9.17
CA GLY A 310 -17.05 16.64 -10.62
C GLY A 310 -18.33 16.10 -11.28
N SER A 311 -19.40 15.87 -10.52
CA SER A 311 -20.64 15.29 -11.04
C SER A 311 -21.35 16.21 -12.03
N GLY A 312 -21.86 15.65 -13.12
CA GLY A 312 -22.58 16.41 -14.15
C GLY A 312 -22.32 15.90 -15.57
N PRO A 313 -22.10 16.78 -16.58
CA PRO A 313 -21.66 18.20 -16.50
C PRO A 313 -22.77 19.25 -16.36
N ARG A 314 -24.04 18.90 -16.63
CA ARG A 314 -25.14 19.90 -16.61
C ARG A 314 -26.15 19.71 -15.48
N CYS A 315 -26.36 18.46 -15.06
CA CYS A 315 -27.38 18.07 -14.09
C CYS A 315 -26.77 17.64 -12.74
N GLY A 316 -25.53 17.96 -12.49
CA GLY A 316 -24.83 17.72 -11.22
C GLY A 316 -24.23 19.01 -10.66
N ILE A 317 -23.31 18.86 -9.69
CA ILE A 317 -22.68 19.99 -9.01
C ILE A 317 -21.67 20.70 -9.88
N HIS A 318 -20.83 19.94 -10.58
CA HIS A 318 -19.86 20.38 -11.57
C HIS A 318 -18.99 21.58 -11.11
N GLU A 319 -18.53 21.56 -9.87
CA GLU A 319 -17.61 22.58 -9.34
C GLU A 319 -16.18 22.41 -9.87
N ILE A 320 -15.84 21.18 -10.26
CA ILE A 320 -14.55 20.86 -10.89
C ILE A 320 -14.76 20.00 -12.15
N GLU A 321 -13.81 20.12 -13.07
CA GLU A 321 -13.73 19.29 -14.28
C GLU A 321 -12.59 18.28 -14.12
N LEU A 322 -12.88 17.01 -14.41
CA LEU A 322 -11.92 15.91 -14.35
C LEU A 322 -11.37 15.63 -15.75
N PRO A 323 -10.11 15.18 -15.88
CA PRO A 323 -9.54 14.77 -17.16
C PRO A 323 -10.35 13.64 -17.82
N ALA A 324 -10.59 13.79 -19.13
CA ALA A 324 -11.18 12.75 -19.96
C ALA A 324 -10.08 11.79 -20.43
N ILE A 325 -9.98 10.62 -19.82
CA ILE A 325 -8.90 9.66 -20.12
C ILE A 325 -9.34 8.49 -20.98
N GLN A 326 -10.65 8.25 -21.09
CA GLN A 326 -11.24 7.24 -21.99
C GLN A 326 -12.71 7.52 -22.27
N PRO A 327 -13.28 6.97 -23.36
CA PRO A 327 -14.72 6.98 -23.57
C PRO A 327 -15.49 6.33 -22.42
N GLY A 328 -16.57 6.96 -21.96
CA GLY A 328 -17.29 6.54 -20.76
C GLY A 328 -18.54 5.68 -20.99
N SER A 329 -18.98 5.49 -22.24
CA SER A 329 -20.19 4.76 -22.55
C SER A 329 -20.18 4.21 -23.97
N SER A 330 -20.71 3.00 -24.14
CA SER A 330 -20.92 2.38 -25.46
C SER A 330 -22.20 2.86 -26.18
N ILE A 331 -23.16 3.46 -25.44
CA ILE A 331 -24.48 3.85 -25.97
C ILE A 331 -24.80 5.34 -25.77
N MET A 332 -24.04 6.06 -24.96
CA MET A 332 -24.21 7.51 -24.72
C MET A 332 -23.02 8.27 -25.29
N PRO A 333 -23.09 8.78 -26.52
CA PRO A 333 -21.98 9.49 -27.15
C PRO A 333 -21.53 10.71 -26.32
N GLY A 334 -20.22 10.86 -26.11
CA GLY A 334 -19.65 11.99 -25.38
C GLY A 334 -19.71 11.89 -23.85
N LYS A 335 -20.25 10.79 -23.29
CA LYS A 335 -20.22 10.57 -21.86
C LYS A 335 -18.80 10.21 -21.40
N VAL A 336 -18.28 10.93 -20.41
CA VAL A 336 -17.00 10.66 -19.74
C VAL A 336 -17.27 10.32 -18.27
N ASN A 337 -16.67 9.25 -17.78
CA ASN A 337 -16.78 8.81 -16.40
C ASN A 337 -15.49 9.11 -15.61
N PRO A 338 -15.56 9.31 -14.29
CA PRO A 338 -14.41 9.53 -13.42
C PRO A 338 -13.69 8.22 -13.06
N VAL A 339 -13.21 7.48 -14.06
CA VAL A 339 -12.79 6.08 -13.94
C VAL A 339 -11.61 5.86 -12.97
N LEU A 340 -10.64 6.80 -12.87
CA LEU A 340 -9.56 6.69 -11.89
C LEU A 340 -10.01 6.91 -10.45
N VAL A 341 -11.02 7.74 -10.27
CA VAL A 341 -11.69 7.89 -8.98
C VAL A 341 -12.35 6.58 -8.56
N GLU A 342 -13.07 5.95 -9.48
CA GLU A 342 -13.71 4.65 -9.26
C GLU A 342 -12.69 3.56 -8.96
N SER A 343 -11.58 3.51 -9.70
CA SER A 343 -10.48 2.58 -9.44
C SER A 343 -9.87 2.78 -8.05
N SER A 344 -9.69 4.04 -7.60
CA SER A 344 -9.18 4.35 -6.26
C SER A 344 -10.12 3.83 -5.16
N MET A 345 -11.42 3.95 -5.38
CA MET A 345 -12.42 3.40 -4.45
C MET A 345 -12.40 1.87 -4.42
N GLN A 346 -12.26 1.21 -5.58
CA GLN A 346 -12.16 -0.25 -5.65
C GLN A 346 -10.91 -0.77 -4.95
N VAL A 347 -9.76 -0.09 -5.09
CA VAL A 347 -8.54 -0.41 -4.36
C VAL A 347 -8.77 -0.33 -2.85
N ALA A 348 -9.44 0.71 -2.36
CA ALA A 348 -9.75 0.82 -0.93
C ALA A 348 -10.65 -0.31 -0.42
N MET A 349 -11.64 -0.73 -1.22
CA MET A 349 -12.50 -1.89 -0.90
C MET A 349 -11.67 -3.18 -0.82
N LYS A 350 -10.78 -3.41 -1.79
CA LYS A 350 -9.92 -4.61 -1.82
C LYS A 350 -8.96 -4.65 -0.63
N VAL A 351 -8.29 -3.53 -0.31
CA VAL A 351 -7.42 -3.43 0.86
C VAL A 351 -8.18 -3.69 2.16
N SER A 352 -9.41 -3.20 2.28
CA SER A 352 -10.27 -3.49 3.44
C SER A 352 -10.60 -4.97 3.58
N GLY A 353 -10.84 -5.67 2.45
CA GLY A 353 -11.04 -7.13 2.44
C GLY A 353 -9.77 -7.88 2.86
N ASN A 354 -8.61 -7.46 2.38
CA ASN A 354 -7.32 -8.03 2.77
C ASN A 354 -7.04 -7.85 4.26
N ASP A 355 -7.44 -6.71 4.85
CA ASP A 355 -7.31 -6.44 6.29
C ASP A 355 -8.08 -7.47 7.14
N VAL A 356 -9.29 -7.82 6.72
CA VAL A 356 -10.08 -8.87 7.37
C VAL A 356 -9.37 -10.22 7.27
N SER A 357 -8.86 -10.58 6.10
CA SER A 357 -8.15 -11.85 5.89
C SER A 357 -6.89 -11.95 6.75
N ILE A 358 -6.11 -10.86 6.85
CA ILE A 358 -4.92 -10.78 7.70
C ILE A 358 -5.30 -10.92 9.18
N GLY A 359 -6.32 -10.19 9.64
CA GLY A 359 -6.81 -10.28 11.02
C GLY A 359 -7.25 -11.70 11.38
N MET A 360 -7.98 -12.38 10.49
CA MET A 360 -8.39 -13.77 10.68
C MET A 360 -7.20 -14.73 10.69
N GLY A 361 -6.19 -14.48 9.85
CA GLY A 361 -4.95 -15.27 9.83
C GLY A 361 -4.09 -15.11 11.07
N ALA A 362 -4.19 -13.99 11.78
CA ALA A 362 -3.48 -13.76 13.04
C ALA A 362 -4.26 -14.23 14.27
N LEU A 363 -5.56 -14.49 14.14
CA LEU A 363 -6.44 -14.79 15.27
C LEU A 363 -6.05 -16.12 15.93
N GLY A 364 -5.99 -16.11 17.28
CA GLY A 364 -5.71 -17.29 18.09
C GLY A 364 -6.71 -18.42 17.84
N GLY A 365 -6.23 -19.65 17.70
CA GLY A 365 -7.03 -20.83 17.39
C GLY A 365 -7.41 -20.97 15.91
N THR A 366 -7.19 -19.94 15.07
CA THR A 366 -7.40 -19.99 13.63
C THR A 366 -6.05 -20.07 12.90
N GLY A 367 -5.26 -19.02 12.91
CA GLY A 367 -3.93 -18.99 12.29
C GLY A 367 -2.79 -19.12 13.29
N SER A 368 -2.92 -18.50 14.47
CA SER A 368 -1.92 -18.55 15.55
C SER A 368 -2.36 -19.51 16.65
N LEU A 369 -1.50 -20.49 16.96
CA LEU A 369 -1.73 -21.42 18.06
C LEU A 369 -0.38 -21.91 18.61
N MET A 370 -0.20 -21.82 19.95
CA MET A 370 1.05 -22.18 20.60
C MET A 370 2.25 -21.44 19.98
N ASP A 371 3.23 -22.15 19.47
CA ASP A 371 4.54 -21.63 19.10
C ASP A 371 4.67 -21.22 17.62
N LEU A 372 3.58 -21.25 16.83
CA LEU A 372 3.64 -20.98 15.40
C LEU A 372 2.32 -20.47 14.83
N ASN A 373 2.42 -19.46 13.93
CA ASN A 373 1.34 -19.10 13.03
C ASN A 373 1.40 -19.95 11.75
N VAL A 374 0.24 -20.47 11.32
CA VAL A 374 0.10 -21.37 10.16
C VAL A 374 -0.78 -20.78 9.03
N ALA A 375 -0.93 -19.46 8.97
CA ALA A 375 -1.64 -18.75 7.91
C ALA A 375 -0.72 -17.78 7.13
N GLN A 376 0.59 -17.89 7.32
CA GLN A 376 1.56 -16.89 6.86
C GLN A 376 1.58 -16.67 5.33
N PRO A 377 1.51 -17.68 4.45
CA PRO A 377 1.55 -17.45 3.01
C PRO A 377 0.34 -16.63 2.52
N MET A 378 -0.87 -16.93 3.00
CA MET A 378 -2.08 -16.17 2.68
C MET A 378 -1.98 -14.72 3.20
N MET A 379 -1.54 -14.54 4.45
CA MET A 379 -1.35 -13.19 5.03
C MET A 379 -0.31 -12.37 4.24
N SER A 380 0.75 -13.01 3.77
CA SER A 380 1.82 -12.35 2.99
C SER A 380 1.31 -11.87 1.63
N ASP A 381 0.49 -12.67 0.96
CA ASP A 381 -0.13 -12.31 -0.32
C ASP A 381 -1.04 -11.09 -0.17
N CYS A 382 -1.95 -11.11 0.81
CA CYS A 382 -2.83 -9.98 1.13
C CYS A 382 -2.05 -8.70 1.45
N LEU A 383 -0.96 -8.80 2.22
CA LEU A 383 -0.13 -7.66 2.60
C LEU A 383 0.58 -7.04 1.39
N LEU A 384 1.26 -7.85 0.58
CA LEU A 384 2.01 -7.37 -0.58
C LEU A 384 1.09 -6.86 -1.70
N GLU A 385 -0.05 -7.51 -1.92
CA GLU A 385 -1.07 -7.00 -2.84
C GLU A 385 -1.52 -5.60 -2.41
N SER A 386 -1.85 -5.41 -1.13
CA SER A 386 -2.28 -4.11 -0.60
C SER A 386 -1.23 -3.01 -0.80
N ILE A 387 0.04 -3.30 -0.49
CA ILE A 387 1.17 -2.38 -0.72
C ILE A 387 1.26 -1.97 -2.19
N LYS A 388 1.21 -2.95 -3.09
CA LYS A 388 1.31 -2.75 -4.54
C LYS A 388 0.19 -1.89 -5.09
N ILE A 389 -1.07 -2.24 -4.77
CA ILE A 389 -2.22 -1.54 -5.36
C ILE A 389 -2.41 -0.13 -4.79
N ILE A 390 -2.06 0.12 -3.52
CA ILE A 390 -2.03 1.48 -2.93
C ILE A 390 -0.99 2.35 -3.65
N GLY A 391 0.22 1.86 -3.84
CA GLY A 391 1.26 2.60 -4.57
C GLY A 391 0.81 2.94 -5.98
N ASN A 392 0.46 1.92 -6.76
CA ASN A 392 0.08 2.08 -8.17
C ASN A 392 -1.08 3.07 -8.36
N VAL A 393 -2.15 2.93 -7.57
CA VAL A 393 -3.31 3.83 -7.70
C VAL A 393 -2.97 5.25 -7.27
N SER A 394 -2.10 5.43 -6.25
CA SER A 394 -1.67 6.76 -5.81
C SER A 394 -0.90 7.50 -6.92
N ALA A 395 -0.01 6.80 -7.64
CA ALA A 395 0.73 7.36 -8.76
C ALA A 395 -0.20 7.75 -9.91
N LEU A 396 -1.08 6.84 -10.34
CA LEU A 396 -2.05 7.09 -11.42
C LEU A 396 -3.03 8.21 -11.07
N PHE A 397 -3.54 8.21 -9.85
CA PHE A 397 -4.48 9.25 -9.38
C PHE A 397 -3.82 10.63 -9.35
N ALA A 398 -2.54 10.70 -8.98
CA ALA A 398 -1.76 11.94 -9.02
C ALA A 398 -1.56 12.44 -10.45
N ASP A 399 -1.10 11.58 -11.38
CA ASP A 399 -0.68 11.97 -12.72
C ASP A 399 -1.85 12.21 -13.66
N ASP A 400 -2.80 11.28 -13.70
CA ASP A 400 -3.82 11.22 -14.73
C ASP A 400 -5.18 11.76 -14.27
N CYS A 401 -5.33 12.06 -12.95
CA CYS A 401 -6.52 12.70 -12.40
C CYS A 401 -6.20 14.05 -11.78
N VAL A 402 -5.57 14.07 -10.59
CA VAL A 402 -5.41 15.28 -9.77
C VAL A 402 -4.71 16.42 -10.52
N LYS A 403 -3.64 16.13 -11.23
CA LYS A 403 -2.92 17.13 -12.02
C LYS A 403 -3.81 17.87 -13.03
N GLY A 404 -4.74 17.17 -13.67
CA GLY A 404 -5.60 17.68 -14.72
C GLY A 404 -6.88 18.35 -14.24
N ILE A 405 -7.22 18.27 -12.93
CA ILE A 405 -8.43 18.90 -12.39
C ILE A 405 -8.42 20.40 -12.65
N GLN A 406 -9.56 20.92 -13.17
CA GLN A 406 -9.82 22.34 -13.35
C GLN A 406 -11.01 22.78 -12.48
N ALA A 407 -11.02 24.05 -12.06
CA ALA A 407 -12.16 24.59 -11.31
C ALA A 407 -13.17 25.22 -12.28
N ASN A 408 -14.43 24.83 -12.18
CA ASN A 408 -15.52 25.47 -12.92
C ASN A 408 -15.99 26.73 -12.17
N ARG A 409 -15.26 27.84 -12.37
CA ARG A 409 -15.52 29.11 -11.67
C ARG A 409 -16.95 29.64 -11.89
N LYS A 410 -17.55 29.38 -13.07
CA LYS A 410 -18.90 29.83 -13.40
C LYS A 410 -19.95 29.09 -12.55
N ALA A 411 -19.86 27.76 -12.45
CA ALA A 411 -20.75 26.97 -11.61
C ALA A 411 -20.59 27.34 -10.13
N ILE A 412 -19.36 27.44 -9.65
CA ILE A 412 -19.04 27.82 -8.28
C ILE A 412 -19.63 29.19 -7.92
N LYS A 413 -19.42 30.21 -8.76
CA LYS A 413 -19.93 31.56 -8.49
C LYS A 413 -21.45 31.55 -8.39
N LYS A 414 -22.14 30.87 -9.29
CA LYS A 414 -23.60 30.77 -9.30
C LYS A 414 -24.14 30.18 -7.98
N THR A 415 -23.52 29.11 -7.46
CA THR A 415 -23.97 28.46 -6.23
C THR A 415 -23.67 29.29 -4.99
N VAL A 416 -22.56 30.02 -4.97
CA VAL A 416 -22.23 30.93 -3.86
C VAL A 416 -23.27 32.03 -3.72
N GLU A 417 -23.65 32.69 -4.82
CA GLU A 417 -24.62 33.80 -4.83
C GLU A 417 -26.01 33.35 -4.36
N GLN A 418 -26.39 32.12 -4.62
CA GLN A 418 -27.70 31.56 -4.28
C GLN A 418 -27.78 30.99 -2.85
N SER A 419 -26.66 30.84 -2.14
CA SER A 419 -26.65 30.16 -0.85
C SER A 419 -27.33 30.98 0.25
N LEU A 420 -28.37 30.40 0.87
CA LEU A 420 -29.02 30.96 2.03
C LEU A 420 -28.13 31.00 3.29
N MET A 421 -27.06 30.21 3.30
CA MET A 421 -26.11 30.12 4.41
C MET A 421 -25.22 31.36 4.54
N LEU A 422 -25.23 32.25 3.56
CA LEU A 422 -24.65 33.60 3.66
C LEU A 422 -25.30 34.41 4.79
N GLY A 423 -26.57 34.14 5.09
CA GLY A 423 -27.28 34.73 6.22
C GLY A 423 -26.63 34.47 7.59
N THR A 424 -25.76 33.49 7.70
CA THR A 424 -24.98 33.22 8.92
C THR A 424 -24.13 34.42 9.33
N ALA A 425 -23.60 35.21 8.37
CA ALA A 425 -22.83 36.40 8.66
C ALA A 425 -23.65 37.58 9.22
N LEU A 426 -24.95 37.54 9.05
CA LEU A 426 -25.86 38.57 9.61
C LEU A 426 -26.13 38.31 11.09
N ALA A 427 -26.08 37.06 11.56
CA ALA A 427 -26.50 36.69 12.89
C ALA A 427 -25.80 37.46 14.05
N PRO A 428 -24.51 37.82 13.99
CA PRO A 428 -23.83 38.62 14.98
C PRO A 428 -24.38 40.05 15.09
N VAL A 429 -25.00 40.58 14.01
CA VAL A 429 -25.52 41.99 13.95
C VAL A 429 -27.02 42.06 14.28
N ILE A 430 -27.82 41.17 13.67
CA ILE A 430 -29.30 41.22 13.79
C ILE A 430 -29.90 40.14 14.68
N GLY A 431 -29.05 39.26 15.24
CA GLY A 431 -29.46 38.11 16.07
C GLY A 431 -29.81 36.87 15.24
N TYR A 432 -29.64 35.69 15.86
CA TYR A 432 -29.86 34.39 15.22
C TYR A 432 -31.29 34.20 14.70
N ASP A 433 -32.28 34.56 15.51
CA ASP A 433 -33.68 34.36 15.14
C ASP A 433 -34.10 35.22 13.94
N SER A 434 -33.61 36.46 13.86
CA SER A 434 -33.84 37.34 12.71
C SER A 434 -33.17 36.80 11.45
N ALA A 435 -31.92 36.37 11.54
CA ALA A 435 -31.21 35.75 10.40
C ALA A 435 -31.92 34.47 9.94
N SER A 436 -32.45 33.65 10.86
CA SER A 436 -33.21 32.44 10.55
C SER A 436 -34.54 32.75 9.85
N LYS A 437 -35.24 33.82 10.26
CA LYS A 437 -36.48 34.26 9.59
C LYS A 437 -36.20 34.73 8.18
N ILE A 438 -35.11 35.47 7.92
CA ILE A 438 -34.70 35.93 6.60
C ILE A 438 -34.38 34.71 5.71
N ALA A 439 -33.58 33.77 6.18
CA ALA A 439 -33.26 32.57 5.39
C ALA A 439 -34.50 31.77 5.00
N LYS A 440 -35.47 31.61 5.92
CA LYS A 440 -36.75 30.94 5.64
C LYS A 440 -37.64 31.73 4.65
N ALA A 441 -37.62 33.06 4.70
CA ALA A 441 -38.33 33.89 3.73
C ALA A 441 -37.68 33.78 2.35
N CYS A 442 -36.39 33.91 2.24
CA CYS A 442 -35.64 33.74 1.01
C CYS A 442 -35.88 32.36 0.37
N TYR A 443 -35.94 31.30 1.19
CA TYR A 443 -36.25 29.94 0.66
C TYR A 443 -37.64 29.88 0.02
N LYS A 444 -38.62 30.59 0.54
CA LYS A 444 -39.99 30.62 -0.01
C LYS A 444 -40.14 31.51 -1.24
N THR A 445 -39.43 32.63 -1.27
CA THR A 445 -39.54 33.64 -2.36
C THR A 445 -38.60 33.37 -3.51
N GLY A 446 -37.53 32.53 -3.31
CA GLY A 446 -36.47 32.32 -4.30
C GLY A 446 -35.45 33.46 -4.38
N GLN A 447 -35.53 34.46 -3.51
CA GLN A 447 -34.61 35.59 -3.45
C GLN A 447 -33.27 35.16 -2.80
N THR A 448 -32.21 35.87 -3.14
CA THR A 448 -30.95 35.80 -2.39
C THR A 448 -31.06 36.55 -1.04
N ILE A 449 -30.18 36.25 -0.10
CA ILE A 449 -30.11 36.95 1.19
C ILE A 449 -29.95 38.47 0.99
N ARG A 450 -29.12 38.89 0.02
CA ARG A 450 -28.88 40.28 -0.31
C ARG A 450 -30.15 40.97 -0.83
N GLU A 451 -30.79 40.40 -1.86
CA GLU A 451 -32.02 40.97 -2.44
C GLU A 451 -33.10 41.16 -1.40
N TYR A 452 -33.34 40.16 -0.56
CA TYR A 452 -34.35 40.24 0.52
C TYR A 452 -34.02 41.32 1.54
N CYS A 453 -32.73 41.41 1.96
CA CYS A 453 -32.33 42.43 2.95
C CYS A 453 -32.43 43.86 2.42
N LEU A 454 -32.16 44.08 1.14
CA LEU A 454 -32.31 45.39 0.51
C LEU A 454 -33.79 45.75 0.32
N GLU A 455 -34.62 44.83 -0.16
CA GLU A 455 -36.05 45.07 -0.37
C GLU A 455 -36.81 45.40 0.91
N HIS A 456 -36.36 44.85 2.05
CA HIS A 456 -37.03 45.04 3.34
C HIS A 456 -36.27 45.99 4.27
N ASP A 457 -35.31 46.77 3.75
CA ASP A 457 -34.52 47.76 4.52
C ASP A 457 -33.94 47.20 5.85
N ILE A 458 -33.48 45.94 5.81
CA ILE A 458 -32.98 45.25 7.02
C ILE A 458 -31.64 45.88 7.49
N LEU A 459 -30.74 46.19 6.59
CA LEU A 459 -29.43 46.80 6.84
C LEU A 459 -29.04 47.70 5.65
N PRO A 460 -28.23 48.76 5.88
CA PRO A 460 -27.67 49.60 4.81
C PRO A 460 -26.85 48.74 3.85
N GLU A 461 -26.91 49.08 2.55
CA GLU A 461 -26.20 48.36 1.49
C GLU A 461 -24.70 48.24 1.74
N ALA A 462 -24.02 49.29 2.18
CA ALA A 462 -22.59 49.25 2.56
C ALA A 462 -22.28 48.24 3.67
N THR A 463 -23.20 48.11 4.65
CA THR A 463 -23.06 47.10 5.72
C THR A 463 -23.27 45.69 5.19
N LEU A 464 -24.24 45.50 4.28
CA LEU A 464 -24.45 44.22 3.62
C LEU A 464 -23.27 43.83 2.75
N ASP A 465 -22.63 44.75 2.05
CA ASP A 465 -21.43 44.52 1.27
C ASP A 465 -20.27 44.00 2.11
N GLU A 466 -20.08 44.55 3.30
CA GLU A 466 -19.06 44.10 4.25
C GLU A 466 -19.38 42.73 4.85
N LEU A 467 -20.61 42.57 5.34
CA LEU A 467 -21.02 41.32 6.00
C LEU A 467 -21.13 40.14 5.03
N LEU A 468 -21.57 40.36 3.80
CA LEU A 468 -21.73 39.34 2.77
C LEU A 468 -20.47 39.17 1.89
N ASP A 469 -19.32 39.76 2.27
CA ASP A 469 -18.03 39.43 1.62
C ASP A 469 -17.66 37.95 1.88
N VAL A 470 -17.98 37.10 0.94
CA VAL A 470 -17.76 35.65 1.04
C VAL A 470 -16.31 35.26 1.28
N THR A 471 -15.35 36.13 0.88
CA THR A 471 -13.93 35.89 1.13
C THR A 471 -13.59 36.01 2.61
N SER A 472 -14.14 37.03 3.27
CA SER A 472 -13.94 37.25 4.71
C SER A 472 -14.47 36.10 5.56
N MET A 473 -15.58 35.46 5.13
CA MET A 473 -16.18 34.30 5.80
C MET A 473 -15.28 33.05 5.81
N THR A 474 -14.25 32.99 4.96
CA THR A 474 -13.33 31.84 4.89
C THR A 474 -12.15 31.90 5.87
N TYR A 475 -12.13 32.89 6.75
CA TYR A 475 -11.12 33.10 7.77
C TYR A 475 -11.75 33.29 9.15
N PRO A 476 -11.05 32.92 10.25
CA PRO A 476 -11.48 33.29 11.59
C PRO A 476 -11.59 34.81 11.73
N HIS A 477 -12.64 35.31 12.41
CA HIS A 477 -12.78 36.73 12.69
C HIS A 477 -11.59 37.26 13.51
N GLY A 478 -11.03 38.40 13.10
CA GLY A 478 -9.83 39.02 13.71
C GLY A 478 -8.49 38.56 13.13
N ALA A 479 -8.44 37.62 12.22
CA ALA A 479 -7.21 37.27 11.52
C ALA A 479 -6.82 38.38 10.51
N LYS A 480 -5.71 39.08 10.75
CA LYS A 480 -5.19 40.07 9.81
C LYS A 480 -4.95 39.44 8.43
N LYS A 481 -5.60 39.96 7.37
CA LYS A 481 -5.29 39.60 5.98
C LYS A 481 -3.76 39.74 5.78
N LYS A 482 -3.06 38.65 5.47
CA LYS A 482 -1.68 38.76 4.96
C LYS A 482 -1.76 39.54 3.65
N LYS A 483 -1.31 40.82 3.65
CA LYS A 483 -1.17 41.59 2.44
C LYS A 483 -0.20 40.83 1.51
N THR A 484 -0.73 40.28 0.44
CA THR A 484 0.09 39.80 -0.68
C THR A 484 0.72 41.04 -1.34
N THR A 485 1.94 41.35 -0.94
CA THR A 485 2.76 42.33 -1.66
C THR A 485 3.02 41.76 -3.07
N LYS A 486 2.33 42.33 -4.05
CA LYS A 486 2.74 42.18 -5.45
C LYS A 486 4.16 42.74 -5.53
N LYS A 487 5.16 41.89 -5.74
CA LYS A 487 6.42 42.34 -6.33
C LYS A 487 6.16 42.60 -7.80
N GLN A 488 6.39 43.86 -8.18
CA GLN A 488 6.51 44.29 -9.57
C GLN A 488 7.65 43.56 -10.27
#